data_3379b7f27842d30deb09d9dfe3d90623
#
_entry.id   3379b7f27842d30deb09d9dfe3d90623
#
_cell.length_a   1.000
_cell.length_b   1.000
_cell.length_c   1.000
_cell.angle_alpha   90.00
_cell.angle_beta   90.00
_cell.angle_gamma   90.00
#
_symmetry.space_group_name_H-M   'P 1'
#
loop_
_entity.id
_entity.type
_entity.pdbx_description
1 polymer ?
#
loop_
_entity_poly.entity_id
_entity_poly.type
_entity_poly.pdbx_seq_one_letter_code
_entity_poly.pdbx_strand_id
1 'polypeptide(L)'
;MKKEKLRLLLLLPVLLLISGCREKVEIETKEKDDIILTVLAGQSTSDAGMEDMIDQWMKERHPDVRLEWECVDWGESFDAQVRSRFAAGDIPDIIVGKAQDVKAYAGTGNLAPMTEEVSRLIDREALEAVTVDGTVYGLPFNAWYQGVLYNKNIFRTHGIAVPKTPEELSQAEAALTASGITPFASHFQENWNLGNTTMQFMMNEIFCSTPDWGDQFREGRQNFSDSPKVRLCMENNREILKNSWEDALNIDQYECDNRFVGGQAAMYLTGSWSIQFAGQYSSGDEFGIFPYPNEAGDARLLRETNMTFMKSAHTPYDGLITELFQEIFSDPQLQEEILDYTQTQPVVKGFVPAYRSCIQNDIEFYEQKGLVLDVTAGNNQLVWSYQNALAAQQLKWLKGEKSLEDVLAFADMHREESMSE
;
A
#
# COMPACT_ATOMS: atom_id res chain seq x y z
N MET A 1 -57.04 -28.96 46.10
CA MET A 1 -58.02 -30.05 45.73
C MET A 1 -57.29 -30.91 44.68
N LYS A 2 -56.76 -32.05 45.07
CA LYS A 2 -57.27 -33.41 44.82
C LYS A 2 -57.46 -33.68 43.32
N LYS A 3 -56.93 -34.69 42.69
CA LYS A 3 -56.56 -36.09 42.98
C LYS A 3 -55.72 -36.61 41.79
N GLU A 4 -54.60 -37.28 41.93
CA GLU A 4 -54.39 -38.73 42.15
C GLU A 4 -54.90 -39.68 41.06
N LYS A 5 -53.93 -40.53 40.63
CA LYS A 5 -53.98 -41.99 40.30
C LYS A 5 -54.33 -42.30 38.83
N LEU A 6 -53.78 -43.25 38.10
CA LEU A 6 -53.50 -44.65 38.49
C LEU A 6 -52.61 -45.36 37.46
N ARG A 7 -51.78 -46.22 37.90
CA ARG A 7 -50.97 -47.23 37.17
C ARG A 7 -51.84 -48.20 36.33
N LEU A 8 -51.29 -48.66 35.21
CA LEU A 8 -51.53 -50.07 34.84
C LEU A 8 -50.33 -50.68 34.11
N LEU A 9 -49.74 -51.69 34.70
CA LEU A 9 -48.82 -52.66 34.11
C LEU A 9 -49.62 -53.67 33.22
N LEU A 10 -49.01 -54.04 32.09
CA LEU A 10 -49.31 -55.36 31.48
C LEU A 10 -48.07 -55.90 30.75
N LEU A 11 -47.75 -57.14 31.04
CA LEU A 11 -46.63 -57.99 30.66
C LEU A 11 -46.79 -58.63 29.24
N LEU A 12 -45.70 -58.64 28.46
CA LEU A 12 -45.06 -59.64 27.59
C LEU A 12 -45.99 -60.54 26.67
N PRO A 13 -45.51 -60.94 25.46
CA PRO A 13 -44.35 -61.86 25.41
C PRO A 13 -43.29 -61.62 24.32
N VAL A 14 -42.12 -62.18 24.59
CA VAL A 14 -40.95 -62.40 23.77
C VAL A 14 -41.26 -63.20 22.50
N LEU A 15 -40.80 -62.68 21.35
CA LEU A 15 -40.54 -63.48 20.17
C LEU A 15 -39.13 -63.22 19.67
N LEU A 16 -38.25 -64.18 19.87
CA LEU A 16 -36.93 -64.25 19.25
C LEU A 16 -37.06 -64.48 17.75
N LEU A 17 -36.59 -63.53 16.95
CA LEU A 17 -36.22 -63.81 15.58
C LEU A 17 -34.77 -63.37 15.39
N ILE A 18 -33.92 -64.35 15.23
CA ILE A 18 -32.49 -64.20 14.84
C ILE A 18 -32.50 -63.80 13.35
N SER A 19 -32.12 -62.59 13.06
CA SER A 19 -31.73 -62.15 11.73
C SER A 19 -30.39 -61.41 11.86
N GLY A 20 -29.40 -61.91 11.13
CA GLY A 20 -28.01 -61.52 11.20
C GLY A 20 -27.83 -60.02 10.98
N CYS A 21 -27.32 -59.35 11.98
CA CYS A 21 -26.73 -58.02 11.87
C CYS A 21 -25.42 -58.09 11.13
N ARG A 22 -25.41 -57.62 9.87
CA ARG A 22 -24.22 -57.02 9.31
C ARG A 22 -24.06 -55.68 10.02
N GLU A 23 -23.16 -55.60 10.96
CA GLU A 23 -22.66 -54.32 11.44
C GLU A 23 -22.07 -53.57 10.24
N LYS A 24 -22.78 -52.55 9.78
CA LYS A 24 -22.15 -51.44 9.06
C LYS A 24 -21.28 -50.77 10.10
N VAL A 25 -20.00 -50.97 9.99
CA VAL A 25 -19.04 -50.05 10.57
C VAL A 25 -19.27 -48.73 9.82
N GLU A 26 -20.03 -47.81 10.39
CA GLU A 26 -19.96 -46.41 10.07
C GLU A 26 -18.56 -45.99 10.49
N ILE A 27 -17.68 -45.85 9.51
CA ILE A 27 -16.46 -45.07 9.67
C ILE A 27 -17.00 -43.67 9.91
N GLU A 28 -17.05 -43.23 11.19
CA GLU A 28 -17.06 -41.81 11.50
C GLU A 28 -15.82 -41.24 10.79
N THR A 29 -16.02 -40.63 9.62
CA THR A 29 -15.11 -39.70 9.10
C THR A 29 -15.15 -38.56 10.11
N LYS A 30 -14.13 -38.48 11.01
CA LYS A 30 -13.83 -37.24 11.71
C LYS A 30 -13.84 -36.18 10.64
N GLU A 31 -14.79 -35.25 10.70
CA GLU A 31 -14.64 -33.97 9.98
C GLU A 31 -13.29 -33.46 10.38
N LYS A 32 -12.43 -33.31 9.43
CA LYS A 32 -11.10 -32.71 9.62
C LYS A 32 -11.43 -31.26 10.02
N ASP A 33 -11.10 -30.88 11.24
CA ASP A 33 -11.29 -29.51 11.69
C ASP A 33 -10.62 -28.58 10.67
N ASP A 34 -11.35 -27.63 10.09
CA ASP A 34 -10.82 -26.64 9.17
C ASP A 34 -9.69 -25.88 9.84
N ILE A 35 -8.58 -25.74 9.14
CA ILE A 35 -7.48 -24.88 9.59
C ILE A 35 -7.89 -23.42 9.37
N ILE A 36 -7.83 -22.63 10.42
CA ILE A 36 -8.06 -21.18 10.34
C ILE A 36 -6.73 -20.50 10.47
N LEU A 37 -6.36 -19.68 9.47
CA LEU A 37 -5.21 -18.80 9.49
C LEU A 37 -5.69 -17.35 9.67
N THR A 38 -5.22 -16.69 10.71
CA THR A 38 -5.54 -15.30 10.99
C THR A 38 -4.68 -14.35 10.13
N VAL A 39 -5.31 -13.38 9.49
CA VAL A 39 -4.64 -12.41 8.61
C VAL A 39 -4.97 -10.99 9.06
N LEU A 40 -3.95 -10.20 9.37
CA LEU A 40 -4.09 -8.76 9.59
C LEU A 40 -3.64 -8.03 8.32
N ALA A 41 -4.52 -7.26 7.71
CA ALA A 41 -4.26 -6.56 6.46
C ALA A 41 -4.65 -5.09 6.53
N GLY A 42 -4.01 -4.26 5.71
CA GLY A 42 -4.48 -2.89 5.50
C GLY A 42 -5.79 -2.86 4.72
N GLN A 43 -6.65 -1.89 5.00
CA GLN A 43 -7.99 -1.77 4.39
C GLN A 43 -7.91 -1.69 2.85
N SER A 44 -6.84 -1.12 2.29
CA SER A 44 -6.66 -1.09 0.83
C SER A 44 -6.58 -2.49 0.18
N THR A 45 -6.29 -3.53 0.95
CA THR A 45 -6.33 -4.93 0.46
C THR A 45 -7.77 -5.35 0.19
N SER A 46 -8.68 -5.03 1.12
CA SER A 46 -10.12 -5.28 0.97
C SER A 46 -10.73 -4.38 -0.11
N ASP A 47 -10.42 -3.09 -0.09
CA ASP A 47 -10.91 -2.13 -1.10
C ASP A 47 -10.48 -2.52 -2.52
N ALA A 48 -9.28 -3.09 -2.64
CA ALA A 48 -8.77 -3.63 -3.90
C ALA A 48 -9.35 -5.01 -4.27
N GLY A 49 -10.23 -5.59 -3.46
CA GLY A 49 -10.83 -6.91 -3.72
C GLY A 49 -9.86 -8.09 -3.65
N MET A 50 -8.63 -7.88 -3.19
CA MET A 50 -7.59 -8.93 -3.12
C MET A 50 -8.00 -10.04 -2.15
N GLU A 51 -8.59 -9.69 -1.03
CA GLU A 51 -9.13 -10.60 -0.01
C GLU A 51 -10.13 -11.60 -0.63
N ASP A 52 -11.14 -11.09 -1.34
CA ASP A 52 -12.16 -11.92 -1.98
C ASP A 52 -11.57 -12.84 -3.06
N MET A 53 -10.61 -12.34 -3.84
CA MET A 53 -9.94 -13.13 -4.90
C MET A 53 -9.12 -14.27 -4.30
N ILE A 54 -8.34 -14.00 -3.26
CA ILE A 54 -7.55 -15.01 -2.55
C ILE A 54 -8.48 -16.01 -1.86
N ASP A 55 -9.55 -15.56 -1.23
CA ASP A 55 -10.54 -16.46 -0.59
C ASP A 55 -11.21 -17.39 -1.60
N GLN A 56 -11.55 -16.88 -2.79
CA GLN A 56 -12.11 -17.71 -3.85
C GLN A 56 -11.09 -18.75 -4.32
N TRP A 57 -9.85 -18.33 -4.54
CA TRP A 57 -8.76 -19.21 -4.92
C TRP A 57 -8.49 -20.29 -3.85
N MET A 58 -8.52 -19.92 -2.56
CA MET A 58 -8.37 -20.85 -1.42
C MET A 58 -9.49 -21.89 -1.39
N LYS A 59 -10.76 -21.49 -1.57
CA LYS A 59 -11.89 -22.42 -1.60
C LYS A 59 -11.77 -23.49 -2.67
N GLU A 60 -11.16 -23.17 -3.80
CA GLU A 60 -10.99 -24.09 -4.91
C GLU A 60 -9.83 -25.07 -4.71
N ARG A 61 -8.73 -24.63 -4.07
CA ARG A 61 -7.49 -25.39 -3.97
C ARG A 61 -7.22 -25.99 -2.59
N HIS A 62 -7.60 -25.25 -1.55
CA HIS A 62 -7.40 -25.60 -0.15
C HIS A 62 -8.70 -25.52 0.66
N PRO A 63 -9.72 -26.33 0.34
CA PRO A 63 -11.04 -26.23 0.97
C PRO A 63 -11.03 -26.50 2.48
N ASP A 64 -9.97 -27.14 3.01
CA ASP A 64 -9.76 -27.42 4.42
C ASP A 64 -9.05 -26.25 5.17
N VAL A 65 -8.70 -25.17 4.46
CA VAL A 65 -8.00 -24.01 5.02
C VAL A 65 -8.81 -22.75 4.77
N ARG A 66 -9.05 -21.97 5.81
CA ARG A 66 -9.77 -20.70 5.73
C ARG A 66 -8.91 -19.56 6.23
N LEU A 67 -8.92 -18.42 5.54
CA LEU A 67 -8.34 -17.18 6.00
C LEU A 67 -9.38 -16.38 6.79
N GLU A 68 -8.99 -15.86 7.94
CA GLU A 68 -9.81 -14.96 8.75
C GLU A 68 -9.16 -13.58 8.73
N TRP A 69 -9.73 -12.71 7.90
CA TRP A 69 -9.19 -11.38 7.63
C TRP A 69 -9.65 -10.36 8.67
N GLU A 70 -8.71 -9.59 9.17
CA GLU A 70 -8.93 -8.36 9.90
C GLU A 70 -8.30 -7.22 9.09
N CYS A 71 -9.14 -6.36 8.51
CA CYS A 71 -8.70 -5.22 7.71
C CYS A 71 -8.76 -3.94 8.55
N VAL A 72 -7.68 -3.18 8.56
CA VAL A 72 -7.52 -1.95 9.35
C VAL A 72 -7.09 -0.81 8.44
N ASP A 73 -7.57 0.40 8.69
CA ASP A 73 -7.16 1.58 7.94
C ASP A 73 -5.64 1.73 7.90
N TRP A 74 -5.14 2.07 6.71
CA TRP A 74 -3.72 2.34 6.50
C TRP A 74 -3.21 3.53 7.34
N GLY A 75 -1.92 3.59 7.49
CA GLY A 75 -1.25 4.66 8.22
C GLY A 75 -1.06 4.33 9.69
N GLU A 76 -1.26 5.31 10.56
CA GLU A 76 -1.02 5.16 12.00
C GLU A 76 -1.87 4.06 12.64
N SER A 77 -3.09 3.86 12.17
CA SER A 77 -4.00 2.83 12.71
C SER A 77 -3.44 1.42 12.47
N PHE A 78 -2.95 1.13 11.26
CA PHE A 78 -2.41 -0.18 10.92
C PHE A 78 -1.12 -0.48 11.71
N ASP A 79 -0.14 0.42 11.68
CA ASP A 79 1.12 0.24 12.41
C ASP A 79 0.88 0.13 13.92
N ALA A 80 0.02 0.97 14.50
CA ALA A 80 -0.35 0.89 15.91
C ALA A 80 -1.00 -0.45 16.26
N GLN A 81 -1.85 -0.99 15.39
CA GLN A 81 -2.48 -2.30 15.59
C GLN A 81 -1.45 -3.43 15.56
N VAL A 82 -0.55 -3.44 14.56
CA VAL A 82 0.54 -4.44 14.48
C VAL A 82 1.42 -4.39 15.73
N ARG A 83 1.89 -3.21 16.13
CA ARG A 83 2.73 -3.04 17.34
C ARG A 83 2.01 -3.46 18.61
N SER A 84 0.73 -3.12 18.74
CA SER A 84 -0.09 -3.52 19.88
C SER A 84 -0.22 -5.04 20.01
N ARG A 85 -0.44 -5.72 18.88
CA ARG A 85 -0.51 -7.19 18.85
C ARG A 85 0.83 -7.83 19.16
N PHE A 86 1.92 -7.28 18.63
CA PHE A 86 3.27 -7.75 18.95
C PHE A 86 3.57 -7.63 20.43
N ALA A 87 3.24 -6.50 21.05
CA ALA A 87 3.42 -6.27 22.48
C ALA A 87 2.55 -7.17 23.35
N ALA A 88 1.35 -7.51 22.89
CA ALA A 88 0.42 -8.41 23.57
C ALA A 88 0.76 -9.90 23.40
N GLY A 89 1.62 -10.26 22.44
CA GLY A 89 1.88 -11.65 22.05
C GLY A 89 0.70 -12.30 21.31
N ASP A 90 -0.24 -11.50 20.80
CA ASP A 90 -1.40 -11.92 20.00
C ASP A 90 -1.12 -11.64 18.51
N ILE A 91 -0.20 -12.42 17.95
CA ILE A 91 0.35 -12.16 16.62
C ILE A 91 -0.42 -12.96 15.59
N PRO A 92 -0.98 -12.30 14.54
CA PRO A 92 -1.64 -12.99 13.44
C PRO A 92 -0.68 -13.94 12.72
N ASP A 93 -1.20 -15.02 12.14
CA ASP A 93 -0.40 -15.96 11.36
C ASP A 93 0.25 -15.31 10.15
N ILE A 94 -0.49 -14.40 9.50
CA ILE A 94 -0.09 -13.64 8.33
C ILE A 94 -0.36 -12.15 8.57
N ILE A 95 0.55 -11.30 8.08
CA ILE A 95 0.36 -9.85 8.03
C ILE A 95 0.54 -9.42 6.58
N VAL A 96 -0.41 -8.65 6.03
CA VAL A 96 -0.31 -8.03 4.70
C VAL A 96 -0.19 -6.54 4.89
N GLY A 97 1.03 -6.03 4.76
CA GLY A 97 1.39 -4.65 5.04
C GLY A 97 2.19 -3.99 3.92
N LYS A 98 2.88 -2.92 4.26
CA LYS A 98 3.80 -2.23 3.34
C LYS A 98 5.21 -2.82 3.42
N ALA A 99 5.93 -2.86 2.31
CA ALA A 99 7.31 -3.32 2.28
C ALA A 99 8.22 -2.51 3.23
N GLN A 100 7.99 -1.23 3.33
CA GLN A 100 8.75 -0.33 4.20
C GLN A 100 8.64 -0.67 5.70
N ASP A 101 7.52 -1.28 6.13
CA ASP A 101 7.29 -1.61 7.53
C ASP A 101 8.03 -2.90 7.96
N VAL A 102 8.43 -3.72 6.98
CA VAL A 102 9.10 -5.01 7.22
C VAL A 102 10.35 -4.84 8.08
N LYS A 103 11.15 -3.78 7.83
CA LYS A 103 12.40 -3.54 8.58
C LYS A 103 12.11 -3.30 10.06
N ALA A 104 11.09 -2.52 10.37
CA ALA A 104 10.68 -2.25 11.75
C ALA A 104 10.14 -3.50 12.44
N TYR A 105 9.32 -4.28 11.74
CA TYR A 105 8.71 -5.49 12.31
C TYR A 105 9.70 -6.65 12.46
N ALA A 106 10.62 -6.84 11.52
CA ALA A 106 11.64 -7.88 11.60
C ALA A 106 12.54 -7.72 12.85
N GLY A 107 12.88 -6.47 13.20
CA GLY A 107 13.70 -6.16 14.39
C GLY A 107 13.07 -6.61 15.71
N THR A 108 11.75 -6.82 15.77
CA THR A 108 11.03 -7.27 16.96
C THR A 108 11.15 -8.78 17.23
N GLY A 109 11.62 -9.57 16.25
CA GLY A 109 11.66 -11.03 16.32
C GLY A 109 10.30 -11.72 16.15
N ASN A 110 9.25 -10.99 15.78
CA ASN A 110 7.90 -11.53 15.58
C ASN A 110 7.64 -12.04 14.16
N LEU A 111 8.50 -11.68 13.18
CA LEU A 111 8.41 -12.18 11.83
C LEU A 111 9.33 -13.39 11.60
N ALA A 112 8.83 -14.38 10.87
CA ALA A 112 9.63 -15.50 10.39
C ALA A 112 10.30 -15.15 9.07
N PRO A 113 11.55 -15.63 8.83
CA PRO A 113 12.21 -15.49 7.55
C PRO A 113 11.44 -16.21 6.43
N MET A 114 11.49 -15.67 5.22
CA MET A 114 11.04 -16.35 4.03
C MET A 114 12.08 -17.37 3.56
N THR A 115 11.63 -18.48 3.01
CA THR A 115 12.54 -19.47 2.43
C THR A 115 13.12 -18.94 1.11
N GLU A 116 14.30 -19.41 0.74
CA GLU A 116 14.94 -19.07 -0.55
C GLU A 116 14.03 -19.48 -1.73
N GLU A 117 13.31 -20.59 -1.59
CA GLU A 117 12.42 -21.12 -2.62
C GLU A 117 11.31 -20.13 -2.98
N VAL A 118 10.68 -19.51 -1.99
CA VAL A 118 9.61 -18.54 -2.21
C VAL A 118 10.19 -17.17 -2.60
N SER A 119 11.26 -16.74 -1.94
CA SER A 119 11.88 -15.43 -2.20
C SER A 119 12.38 -15.28 -3.64
N ARG A 120 12.90 -16.37 -4.26
CA ARG A 120 13.39 -16.30 -5.65
C ARG A 120 12.31 -16.05 -6.70
N LEU A 121 11.02 -16.15 -6.34
CA LEU A 121 9.90 -15.80 -7.22
C LEU A 121 9.80 -14.30 -7.45
N ILE A 122 10.35 -13.49 -6.57
CA ILE A 122 10.21 -12.03 -6.55
C ILE A 122 11.44 -11.38 -7.19
N ASP A 123 11.23 -10.28 -7.89
CA ASP A 123 12.30 -9.47 -8.45
C ASP A 123 13.24 -8.96 -7.36
N ARG A 124 14.55 -8.91 -7.71
CA ARG A 124 15.59 -8.53 -6.76
C ARG A 124 15.35 -7.16 -6.13
N GLU A 125 14.94 -6.19 -6.92
CA GLU A 125 14.69 -4.81 -6.45
C GLU A 125 13.58 -4.76 -5.41
N ALA A 126 12.49 -5.51 -5.64
CA ALA A 126 11.39 -5.60 -4.68
C ALA A 126 11.82 -6.34 -3.40
N LEU A 127 12.70 -7.34 -3.50
CA LEU A 127 13.25 -8.03 -2.32
C LEU A 127 14.16 -7.16 -1.47
N GLU A 128 14.87 -6.19 -2.05
CA GLU A 128 15.74 -5.28 -1.29
C GLU A 128 14.95 -4.49 -0.25
N ALA A 129 13.70 -4.12 -0.55
CA ALA A 129 12.81 -3.42 0.36
C ALA A 129 12.46 -4.21 1.63
N VAL A 130 12.43 -5.53 1.53
CA VAL A 130 11.98 -6.47 2.58
C VAL A 130 13.10 -7.33 3.16
N THR A 131 14.34 -6.97 2.84
CA THR A 131 15.54 -7.68 3.32
C THR A 131 16.17 -6.90 4.48
N VAL A 132 16.38 -7.59 5.60
CA VAL A 132 17.05 -7.07 6.79
C VAL A 132 18.24 -7.96 7.11
N ASP A 133 19.45 -7.40 7.19
CA ASP A 133 20.69 -8.13 7.46
C ASP A 133 20.88 -9.38 6.60
N GLY A 134 20.52 -9.29 5.30
CA GLY A 134 20.62 -10.37 4.32
C GLY A 134 19.53 -11.42 4.40
N THR A 135 18.53 -11.25 5.27
CA THR A 135 17.39 -12.15 5.44
C THR A 135 16.11 -11.50 4.94
N VAL A 136 15.35 -12.23 4.11
CA VAL A 136 14.06 -11.78 3.57
C VAL A 136 12.94 -12.07 4.57
N TYR A 137 12.14 -11.07 4.94
CA TYR A 137 11.04 -11.20 5.90
C TYR A 137 9.65 -10.95 5.33
N GLY A 138 9.56 -10.63 4.05
CA GLY A 138 8.28 -10.40 3.38
C GLY A 138 8.33 -10.78 1.91
N LEU A 139 7.17 -10.98 1.32
CA LEU A 139 6.97 -11.23 -0.11
C LEU A 139 6.08 -10.13 -0.67
N PRO A 140 6.65 -9.14 -1.35
CA PRO A 140 5.86 -8.13 -2.04
C PRO A 140 5.04 -8.76 -3.17
N PHE A 141 3.79 -8.30 -3.33
CA PHE A 141 2.89 -8.80 -4.37
C PHE A 141 2.89 -7.91 -5.61
N ASN A 142 2.93 -6.60 -5.42
CA ASN A 142 2.84 -5.62 -6.48
C ASN A 142 3.63 -4.35 -6.19
N ALA A 143 3.64 -3.43 -7.15
CA ALA A 143 4.20 -2.11 -6.99
C ALA A 143 3.26 -1.03 -7.53
N TRP A 144 3.18 0.08 -6.81
CA TRP A 144 2.63 1.35 -7.26
C TRP A 144 3.71 2.24 -7.87
N TYR A 145 3.30 3.18 -8.70
CA TYR A 145 4.18 4.24 -9.16
C TYR A 145 3.63 5.59 -8.70
N GLN A 146 4.52 6.46 -8.24
CA GLN A 146 4.19 7.80 -7.76
C GLN A 146 4.85 8.85 -8.64
N GLY A 147 4.09 9.93 -8.85
CA GLY A 147 4.49 11.07 -9.67
C GLY A 147 3.28 11.96 -9.92
N VAL A 148 3.34 12.76 -10.96
CA VAL A 148 2.22 13.58 -11.41
C VAL A 148 1.38 12.77 -12.38
N LEU A 149 0.22 12.30 -11.93
CA LEU A 149 -0.81 11.81 -12.84
C LEU A 149 -1.37 12.98 -13.65
N TYR A 150 -1.68 12.76 -14.92
CA TYR A 150 -2.27 13.81 -15.75
C TYR A 150 -3.32 13.28 -16.73
N ASN A 151 -4.29 14.11 -17.04
CA ASN A 151 -5.32 13.83 -18.03
C ASN A 151 -4.78 14.12 -19.43
N LYS A 152 -4.48 13.07 -20.21
CA LYS A 152 -3.92 13.17 -21.58
C LYS A 152 -4.86 13.93 -22.54
N ASN A 153 -6.18 13.82 -22.32
CA ASN A 153 -7.16 14.50 -23.16
C ASN A 153 -7.13 16.02 -22.94
N ILE A 154 -7.03 16.46 -21.69
CA ILE A 154 -6.87 17.90 -21.36
C ILE A 154 -5.57 18.43 -21.97
N PHE A 155 -4.45 17.76 -21.76
CA PHE A 155 -3.16 18.18 -22.29
C PHE A 155 -3.19 18.30 -23.82
N ARG A 156 -3.73 17.28 -24.50
CA ARG A 156 -3.86 17.25 -25.95
C ARG A 156 -4.78 18.38 -26.47
N THR A 157 -5.92 18.61 -25.83
CA THR A 157 -6.89 19.63 -26.22
C THR A 157 -6.32 21.03 -26.11
N HIS A 158 -5.49 21.29 -25.13
CA HIS A 158 -4.87 22.59 -24.86
C HIS A 158 -3.45 22.72 -25.43
N GLY A 159 -2.96 21.72 -26.16
CA GLY A 159 -1.63 21.75 -26.78
C GLY A 159 -0.49 21.79 -25.78
N ILE A 160 -0.69 21.24 -24.59
CA ILE A 160 0.28 21.21 -23.49
C ILE A 160 1.14 19.96 -23.64
N ALA A 161 2.46 20.13 -23.66
CA ALA A 161 3.41 19.03 -23.59
C ALA A 161 3.65 18.64 -22.12
N VAL A 162 4.05 17.39 -21.86
CA VAL A 162 4.48 16.94 -20.53
C VAL A 162 5.69 17.77 -20.09
N PRO A 163 5.59 18.55 -18.99
CA PRO A 163 6.66 19.43 -18.55
C PRO A 163 7.85 18.64 -18.01
N LYS A 164 9.07 19.10 -18.29
CA LYS A 164 10.34 18.50 -17.88
C LYS A 164 11.13 19.37 -16.92
N THR A 165 10.77 20.64 -16.83
CA THR A 165 11.40 21.63 -15.95
C THR A 165 10.33 22.37 -15.15
N PRO A 166 10.67 23.00 -14.02
CA PRO A 166 9.76 23.83 -13.25
C PRO A 166 9.17 25.00 -14.08
N GLU A 167 9.96 25.55 -15.00
CA GLU A 167 9.51 26.63 -15.88
C GLU A 167 8.41 26.12 -16.85
N GLU A 168 8.63 24.96 -17.48
CA GLU A 168 7.64 24.33 -18.35
C GLU A 168 6.36 23.97 -17.58
N LEU A 169 6.49 23.52 -16.32
CA LEU A 169 5.35 23.26 -15.44
C LEU A 169 4.56 24.54 -15.16
N SER A 170 5.22 25.63 -14.79
CA SER A 170 4.57 26.93 -14.55
C SER A 170 3.87 27.47 -15.81
N GLN A 171 4.44 27.23 -17.00
CA GLN A 171 3.78 27.58 -18.27
C GLN A 171 2.52 26.75 -18.52
N ALA A 172 2.58 25.43 -18.21
CA ALA A 172 1.41 24.54 -18.30
C ALA A 172 0.30 24.97 -17.35
N GLU A 173 0.65 25.27 -16.07
CA GLU A 173 -0.30 25.77 -15.07
C GLU A 173 -0.97 27.08 -15.50
N ALA A 174 -0.21 28.02 -16.04
CA ALA A 174 -0.74 29.29 -16.52
C ALA A 174 -1.70 29.09 -17.72
N ALA A 175 -1.35 28.19 -18.67
CA ALA A 175 -2.19 27.87 -19.80
C ALA A 175 -3.50 27.21 -19.41
N LEU A 176 -3.45 26.27 -18.45
CA LEU A 176 -4.63 25.60 -17.88
C LEU A 176 -5.54 26.61 -17.18
N THR A 177 -4.98 27.43 -16.31
CA THR A 177 -5.73 28.48 -15.58
C THR A 177 -6.40 29.46 -16.55
N ALA A 178 -5.68 29.90 -17.59
CA ALA A 178 -6.23 30.80 -18.60
C ALA A 178 -7.38 30.15 -19.40
N SER A 179 -7.41 28.82 -19.45
CA SER A 179 -8.47 28.03 -20.09
C SER A 179 -9.62 27.67 -19.13
N GLY A 180 -9.57 28.13 -17.88
CA GLY A 180 -10.57 27.84 -16.86
C GLY A 180 -10.50 26.42 -16.29
N ILE A 181 -9.34 25.75 -16.43
CA ILE A 181 -9.09 24.41 -15.90
C ILE A 181 -8.20 24.51 -14.67
N THR A 182 -8.59 23.81 -13.60
CA THR A 182 -7.76 23.70 -12.40
C THR A 182 -6.47 22.93 -12.73
N PRO A 183 -5.27 23.52 -12.52
CA PRO A 183 -4.04 22.85 -12.85
C PRO A 183 -3.81 21.57 -12.06
N PHE A 184 -3.95 21.62 -10.71
CA PHE A 184 -3.70 20.49 -9.83
C PHE A 184 -4.95 20.06 -9.06
N ALA A 185 -5.17 18.75 -9.00
CA ALA A 185 -5.94 18.10 -7.94
C ALA A 185 -5.08 18.00 -6.68
N SER A 186 -5.64 18.27 -5.51
CA SER A 186 -5.00 17.99 -4.23
C SER A 186 -6.04 17.83 -3.12
N HIS A 187 -5.72 17.02 -2.11
CA HIS A 187 -6.53 16.80 -0.91
C HIS A 187 -5.61 16.84 0.31
N PHE A 188 -5.66 17.92 1.05
CA PHE A 188 -4.83 18.12 2.23
C PHE A 188 -5.64 18.11 3.53
N GLN A 189 -6.87 17.61 3.51
CA GLN A 189 -7.60 17.27 4.72
C GLN A 189 -6.86 16.18 5.51
N GLU A 190 -6.29 15.22 4.79
CA GLU A 190 -5.59 14.07 5.33
C GLU A 190 -4.08 14.31 5.34
N ASN A 191 -3.46 14.21 6.50
CA ASN A 191 -2.02 14.47 6.68
C ASN A 191 -1.16 13.56 5.80
N TRP A 192 -1.59 12.32 5.58
CA TRP A 192 -0.79 11.35 4.85
C TRP A 192 -0.44 11.80 3.42
N ASN A 193 -1.38 12.46 2.73
CA ASN A 193 -1.12 12.92 1.38
C ASN A 193 -0.06 14.03 1.36
N LEU A 194 -0.14 14.98 2.28
CA LEU A 194 0.85 16.04 2.40
C LEU A 194 2.23 15.48 2.81
N GLY A 195 2.27 14.47 3.67
CA GLY A 195 3.49 13.72 3.99
C GLY A 195 4.07 13.00 2.78
N ASN A 196 3.23 12.30 2.03
CA ASN A 196 3.61 11.57 0.82
C ASN A 196 4.16 12.51 -0.27
N THR A 197 3.48 13.62 -0.57
CA THR A 197 3.96 14.59 -1.58
C THR A 197 5.29 15.23 -1.16
N THR A 198 5.45 15.55 0.12
CA THR A 198 6.74 16.03 0.66
C THR A 198 7.85 15.01 0.45
N MET A 199 7.57 13.72 0.73
CA MET A 199 8.55 12.65 0.51
C MET A 199 8.88 12.47 -0.96
N GLN A 200 7.90 12.56 -1.87
CA GLN A 200 8.16 12.50 -3.31
C GLN A 200 9.13 13.60 -3.76
N PHE A 201 8.98 14.81 -3.27
CA PHE A 201 9.92 15.89 -3.52
C PHE A 201 11.30 15.60 -2.92
N MET A 202 11.36 15.18 -1.66
CA MET A 202 12.62 14.87 -0.99
C MET A 202 13.39 13.72 -1.67
N MET A 203 12.68 12.68 -2.13
CA MET A 203 13.27 11.58 -2.90
C MET A 203 13.98 12.11 -4.15
N ASN A 204 13.34 12.99 -4.91
CA ASN A 204 13.90 13.55 -6.14
C ASN A 204 14.97 14.62 -5.91
N GLU A 205 14.79 15.52 -4.94
CA GLU A 205 15.67 16.65 -4.74
C GLU A 205 16.89 16.34 -3.87
N ILE A 206 16.78 15.36 -2.97
CA ILE A 206 17.77 15.11 -1.93
C ILE A 206 18.29 13.66 -1.99
N PHE A 207 17.38 12.69 -1.82
CA PHE A 207 17.77 11.31 -1.54
C PHE A 207 18.38 10.62 -2.76
N CYS A 208 17.96 10.95 -3.98
CA CYS A 208 18.56 10.42 -5.19
C CYS A 208 20.05 10.77 -5.34
N SER A 209 20.50 11.87 -4.76
CA SER A 209 21.90 12.33 -4.78
C SER A 209 22.66 12.10 -3.46
N THR A 210 21.95 11.79 -2.38
CA THR A 210 22.50 11.59 -1.03
C THR A 210 21.83 10.39 -0.37
N PRO A 211 22.20 9.14 -0.76
CA PRO A 211 21.51 7.93 -0.32
C PRO A 211 21.54 7.65 1.19
N ASP A 212 22.41 8.31 1.93
CA ASP A 212 22.55 8.21 3.39
C ASP A 212 22.04 9.47 4.12
N TRP A 213 21.27 10.31 3.45
CA TRP A 213 20.77 11.55 4.06
C TRP A 213 19.88 11.26 5.29
N GLY A 214 19.07 10.25 5.24
CA GLY A 214 18.23 9.83 6.37
C GLY A 214 19.05 9.45 7.60
N ASP A 215 20.17 8.71 7.44
CA ASP A 215 21.09 8.40 8.53
C ASP A 215 21.78 9.67 9.04
N GLN A 216 22.23 10.54 8.14
CA GLN A 216 22.84 11.81 8.52
C GLN A 216 21.87 12.70 9.32
N PHE A 217 20.57 12.67 8.97
CA PHE A 217 19.54 13.38 9.72
C PHE A 217 19.36 12.79 11.13
N ARG A 218 19.21 11.47 11.24
CA ARG A 218 19.07 10.76 12.53
C ARG A 218 20.25 11.01 13.46
N GLU A 219 21.45 11.04 12.92
CA GLU A 219 22.69 11.33 13.64
C GLU A 219 22.91 12.83 13.96
N GLY A 220 22.02 13.71 13.51
CA GLY A 220 22.15 15.16 13.72
C GLY A 220 23.21 15.82 12.85
N ARG A 221 23.71 15.14 11.80
CA ARG A 221 24.67 15.71 10.83
C ARG A 221 23.99 16.53 9.73
N GLN A 222 22.70 16.31 9.53
CA GLN A 222 21.81 17.09 8.66
C GLN A 222 20.63 17.61 9.47
N ASN A 223 20.09 18.74 9.05
CA ASN A 223 18.88 19.34 9.62
C ASN A 223 17.91 19.73 8.50
N PHE A 224 16.63 19.68 8.79
CA PHE A 224 15.59 20.21 7.91
C PHE A 224 15.71 21.75 7.82
N SER A 225 15.97 22.43 8.95
CA SER A 225 16.05 23.88 9.02
C SER A 225 17.22 24.46 8.22
N ASP A 226 18.32 23.71 8.09
CA ASP A 226 19.54 24.17 7.41
C ASP A 226 19.53 23.81 5.91
N SER A 227 18.56 23.04 5.43
CA SER A 227 18.51 22.55 4.05
C SER A 227 17.64 23.44 3.14
N PRO A 228 18.23 24.18 2.19
CA PRO A 228 17.45 24.90 1.18
C PRO A 228 16.59 23.99 0.32
N LYS A 229 17.03 22.73 0.06
CA LYS A 229 16.30 21.74 -0.72
C LYS A 229 15.06 21.25 0.04
N VAL A 230 15.15 20.99 1.35
CA VAL A 230 13.98 20.64 2.17
C VAL A 230 12.96 21.78 2.15
N ARG A 231 13.43 23.02 2.29
CA ARG A 231 12.55 24.21 2.18
C ARG A 231 11.84 24.24 0.83
N LEU A 232 12.56 24.01 -0.27
CA LEU A 232 11.98 23.94 -1.61
C LEU A 232 10.89 22.85 -1.69
N CYS A 233 11.16 21.65 -1.15
CA CYS A 233 10.17 20.55 -1.15
C CYS A 233 8.86 20.95 -0.45
N MET A 234 8.94 21.68 0.67
CA MET A 234 7.75 22.15 1.36
C MET A 234 7.03 23.29 0.60
N GLU A 235 7.80 24.21 0.01
CA GLU A 235 7.24 25.29 -0.82
C GLU A 235 6.52 24.74 -2.06
N ASN A 236 6.99 23.65 -2.65
CA ASN A 236 6.30 22.98 -3.78
C ASN A 236 4.88 22.54 -3.41
N ASN A 237 4.65 22.04 -2.17
CA ASN A 237 3.30 21.76 -1.69
C ASN A 237 2.41 23.02 -1.65
N ARG A 238 2.97 24.15 -1.28
CA ARG A 238 2.24 25.42 -1.29
C ARG A 238 1.91 25.88 -2.72
N GLU A 239 2.80 25.68 -3.66
CA GLU A 239 2.54 25.99 -5.07
C GLU A 239 1.44 25.09 -5.65
N ILE A 240 1.45 23.79 -5.34
CA ILE A 240 0.37 22.88 -5.73
C ILE A 240 -0.96 23.38 -5.15
N LEU A 241 -1.00 23.72 -3.85
CA LEU A 241 -2.22 24.21 -3.20
C LEU A 241 -2.76 25.50 -3.86
N LYS A 242 -1.90 26.43 -4.24
CA LYS A 242 -2.30 27.66 -4.94
C LYS A 242 -2.92 27.41 -6.31
N ASN A 243 -2.49 26.33 -6.99
CA ASN A 243 -2.95 25.93 -8.32
C ASN A 243 -4.03 24.84 -8.26
N SER A 244 -4.64 24.64 -7.07
CA SER A 244 -5.68 23.64 -6.83
C SER A 244 -7.04 24.29 -6.54
N TRP A 245 -8.01 23.46 -6.15
CA TRP A 245 -9.34 23.92 -5.74
C TRP A 245 -9.27 24.71 -4.43
N GLU A 246 -10.18 25.67 -4.25
CA GLU A 246 -10.27 26.47 -3.04
C GLU A 246 -10.52 25.62 -1.77
N ASP A 247 -11.19 24.48 -1.91
CA ASP A 247 -11.51 23.56 -0.83
C ASP A 247 -10.51 22.40 -0.64
N ALA A 248 -9.36 22.42 -1.32
CA ALA A 248 -8.34 21.37 -1.27
C ALA A 248 -7.85 21.01 0.17
N LEU A 249 -7.98 21.94 1.12
CA LEU A 249 -7.67 21.70 2.53
C LEU A 249 -8.78 20.98 3.31
N ASN A 250 -9.93 20.73 2.68
CA ASN A 250 -11.14 20.23 3.34
C ASN A 250 -11.77 19.01 2.64
N ILE A 251 -11.18 18.54 1.55
CA ILE A 251 -11.61 17.33 0.84
C ILE A 251 -10.68 16.16 1.14
N ASP A 252 -11.24 14.96 1.14
CA ASP A 252 -10.53 13.70 1.29
C ASP A 252 -10.07 13.14 -0.06
N GLN A 253 -9.36 12.03 -0.01
CA GLN A 253 -8.87 11.34 -1.20
C GLN A 253 -10.02 10.95 -2.14
N TYR A 254 -11.08 10.36 -1.62
CA TYR A 254 -12.19 9.86 -2.43
C TYR A 254 -12.82 10.95 -3.27
N GLU A 255 -13.10 12.11 -2.68
CA GLU A 255 -13.65 13.26 -3.40
C GLU A 255 -12.63 13.81 -4.42
N CYS A 256 -11.34 13.89 -4.06
CA CYS A 256 -10.29 14.35 -4.94
C CYS A 256 -10.14 13.43 -6.17
N ASP A 257 -10.07 12.12 -5.95
CA ASP A 257 -9.94 11.11 -7.01
C ASP A 257 -11.12 11.20 -7.98
N ASN A 258 -12.36 11.30 -7.46
CA ASN A 258 -13.57 11.45 -8.28
C ASN A 258 -13.54 12.73 -9.14
N ARG A 259 -13.12 13.87 -8.57
CA ARG A 259 -13.00 15.13 -9.31
C ARG A 259 -11.90 15.06 -10.39
N PHE A 260 -10.76 14.45 -10.06
CA PHE A 260 -9.66 14.29 -11.01
C PHE A 260 -10.05 13.37 -12.17
N VAL A 261 -10.59 12.18 -11.88
CA VAL A 261 -11.07 11.24 -12.89
C VAL A 261 -12.21 11.84 -13.71
N GLY A 262 -13.05 12.67 -13.10
CA GLY A 262 -14.09 13.46 -13.78
C GLY A 262 -13.59 14.64 -14.59
N GLY A 263 -12.27 14.83 -14.75
CA GLY A 263 -11.66 15.85 -15.60
C GLY A 263 -11.74 17.29 -15.06
N GLN A 264 -11.96 17.46 -13.75
CA GLN A 264 -12.05 18.79 -13.12
C GLN A 264 -10.68 19.42 -12.82
N ALA A 265 -9.60 18.63 -12.86
CA ALA A 265 -8.22 19.09 -12.79
C ALA A 265 -7.38 18.37 -13.84
N ALA A 266 -6.27 18.99 -14.26
CA ALA A 266 -5.42 18.47 -15.31
C ALA A 266 -4.32 17.54 -14.79
N MET A 267 -3.81 17.79 -13.58
CA MET A 267 -2.67 17.10 -12.96
C MET A 267 -2.98 16.73 -11.50
N TYR A 268 -2.28 15.71 -10.98
CA TYR A 268 -2.42 15.28 -9.60
C TYR A 268 -1.13 14.61 -9.12
N LEU A 269 -0.42 15.24 -8.18
CA LEU A 269 0.77 14.64 -7.56
C LEU A 269 0.34 13.63 -6.50
N THR A 270 0.43 12.35 -6.83
CA THR A 270 -0.03 11.23 -5.98
C THR A 270 0.60 9.93 -6.49
N GLY A 271 -0.03 8.79 -6.24
CA GLY A 271 0.35 7.50 -6.80
C GLY A 271 -0.72 6.91 -7.71
N SER A 272 -0.36 5.84 -8.40
CA SER A 272 -1.23 5.17 -9.37
C SER A 272 -2.50 4.56 -8.74
N TRP A 273 -2.59 4.45 -7.43
CA TRP A 273 -3.82 4.07 -6.72
C TRP A 273 -5.00 5.04 -6.98
N SER A 274 -4.73 6.33 -7.22
CA SER A 274 -5.77 7.34 -7.47
C SER A 274 -6.48 7.21 -8.82
N ILE A 275 -5.97 6.36 -9.73
CA ILE A 275 -6.60 6.05 -11.01
C ILE A 275 -6.99 4.57 -11.15
N GLN A 276 -6.86 3.81 -10.07
CA GLN A 276 -7.19 2.38 -10.05
C GLN A 276 -8.58 2.09 -10.63
N PHE A 277 -9.56 2.92 -10.31
CA PHE A 277 -10.92 2.78 -10.78
C PHE A 277 -11.30 3.75 -11.90
N ALA A 278 -10.33 4.43 -12.52
CA ALA A 278 -10.60 5.42 -13.56
C ALA A 278 -11.46 4.87 -14.71
N GLY A 279 -11.25 3.61 -15.10
CA GLY A 279 -12.05 2.94 -16.12
C GLY A 279 -13.53 2.79 -15.78
N GLN A 280 -13.89 2.81 -14.49
CA GLN A 280 -15.27 2.70 -14.03
C GLN A 280 -16.02 4.04 -14.05
N TYR A 281 -15.28 5.14 -13.93
CA TYR A 281 -15.84 6.48 -13.78
C TYR A 281 -15.58 7.40 -14.99
N SER A 282 -14.62 7.04 -15.86
CA SER A 282 -14.21 7.95 -16.92
C SER A 282 -15.11 7.85 -18.14
N SER A 283 -15.41 9.01 -18.71
CA SER A 283 -16.05 9.20 -20.00
C SER A 283 -15.15 8.84 -21.21
N GLY A 284 -14.11 8.02 -21.01
CA GLY A 284 -13.10 7.67 -22.00
C GLY A 284 -11.83 8.54 -21.94
N ASP A 285 -11.58 9.19 -20.81
CA ASP A 285 -10.33 9.93 -20.59
C ASP A 285 -9.14 8.99 -20.44
N GLU A 286 -8.03 9.36 -21.02
CA GLU A 286 -6.75 8.66 -20.90
C GLU A 286 -5.87 9.37 -19.88
N PHE A 287 -5.28 8.61 -18.98
CA PHE A 287 -4.34 9.14 -17.99
C PHE A 287 -2.90 8.77 -18.34
N GLY A 288 -1.97 9.55 -17.82
CA GLY A 288 -0.55 9.30 -17.87
C GLY A 288 0.11 9.67 -16.56
N ILE A 289 1.43 9.42 -16.48
CA ILE A 289 2.23 9.76 -15.31
C ILE A 289 3.58 10.34 -15.76
N PHE A 290 4.06 11.34 -15.03
CA PHE A 290 5.41 11.87 -15.20
C PHE A 290 5.97 12.28 -13.82
N PRO A 291 7.30 12.29 -13.62
CA PRO A 291 7.89 12.77 -12.37
C PRO A 291 7.69 14.27 -12.22
N TYR A 292 7.43 14.76 -11.00
CA TYR A 292 7.38 16.21 -10.77
C TYR A 292 8.71 16.83 -11.19
N PRO A 293 8.70 17.83 -12.09
CA PRO A 293 9.92 18.37 -12.66
C PRO A 293 10.84 19.02 -11.63
N ASN A 294 12.15 18.82 -11.77
CA ASN A 294 13.18 19.48 -11.01
C ASN A 294 14.10 20.33 -11.90
N GLU A 295 14.89 21.22 -11.27
CA GLU A 295 15.81 22.11 -12.00
C GLU A 295 16.90 21.34 -12.77
N ALA A 296 17.27 20.15 -12.32
CA ALA A 296 18.29 19.32 -12.96
C ALA A 296 17.77 18.62 -14.23
N GLY A 297 16.45 18.53 -14.41
CA GLY A 297 15.81 17.83 -15.54
C GLY A 297 15.99 16.29 -15.48
N ASP A 298 16.32 15.75 -14.32
CA ASP A 298 16.57 14.33 -14.10
C ASP A 298 15.58 13.71 -13.09
N ALA A 299 14.44 14.34 -12.89
CA ALA A 299 13.38 13.85 -12.01
C ALA A 299 12.94 12.44 -12.38
N ARG A 300 12.64 11.64 -11.37
CA ARG A 300 12.32 10.20 -11.47
C ARG A 300 10.93 9.92 -10.98
N LEU A 301 10.26 8.98 -11.64
CA LEU A 301 9.10 8.31 -11.05
C LEU A 301 9.56 7.54 -9.81
N LEU A 302 8.70 7.49 -8.80
CA LEU A 302 8.96 6.67 -7.63
C LEU A 302 8.20 5.34 -7.77
N ARG A 303 8.89 4.23 -7.52
CA ARG A 303 8.30 2.91 -7.41
C ARG A 303 8.14 2.58 -5.93
N GLU A 304 6.94 2.20 -5.54
CA GLU A 304 6.63 1.74 -4.20
C GLU A 304 6.18 0.28 -4.23
N THR A 305 7.03 -0.59 -3.75
CA THR A 305 6.72 -2.00 -3.53
C THR A 305 5.71 -2.12 -2.40
N ASN A 306 4.61 -2.83 -2.62
CA ASN A 306 3.46 -2.84 -1.71
C ASN A 306 2.81 -4.23 -1.58
N MET A 307 1.72 -4.30 -0.78
CA MET A 307 0.97 -5.53 -0.48
C MET A 307 1.91 -6.69 -0.13
N THR A 308 2.71 -6.46 0.92
CA THR A 308 3.75 -7.38 1.33
C THR A 308 3.23 -8.41 2.31
N PHE A 309 3.30 -9.67 1.93
CA PHE A 309 2.93 -10.80 2.78
C PHE A 309 4.08 -11.14 3.72
N MET A 310 3.81 -11.10 5.00
CA MET A 310 4.73 -11.47 6.08
C MET A 310 4.12 -12.62 6.87
N LYS A 311 4.94 -13.50 7.44
CA LYS A 311 4.47 -14.59 8.30
C LYS A 311 5.00 -14.45 9.72
N SER A 312 4.19 -14.85 10.69
CA SER A 312 4.56 -14.85 12.10
C SER A 312 5.64 -15.87 12.42
N ALA A 313 6.60 -15.49 13.29
CA ALA A 313 7.55 -16.43 13.86
C ALA A 313 6.90 -17.38 14.91
N HIS A 314 5.67 -17.11 15.31
CA HIS A 314 4.95 -17.82 16.37
C HIS A 314 3.82 -18.72 15.86
N THR A 315 3.54 -18.69 14.54
CA THR A 315 2.51 -19.53 13.95
C THR A 315 2.88 -21.03 14.03
N PRO A 316 1.93 -21.91 14.38
CA PRO A 316 2.13 -23.36 14.29
C PRO A 316 2.06 -23.86 12.83
N TYR A 317 1.70 -23.00 11.88
CA TYR A 317 1.42 -23.33 10.48
C TYR A 317 2.51 -22.87 9.50
N ASP A 318 3.73 -22.64 9.96
CA ASP A 318 4.82 -22.08 9.14
C ASP A 318 5.02 -22.80 7.80
N GLY A 319 5.01 -24.13 7.81
CA GLY A 319 5.15 -24.93 6.58
C GLY A 319 3.98 -24.75 5.62
N LEU A 320 2.74 -24.78 6.12
CA LEU A 320 1.54 -24.56 5.33
C LEU A 320 1.53 -23.14 4.73
N ILE A 321 1.83 -22.11 5.50
CA ILE A 321 1.86 -20.73 5.01
C ILE A 321 2.93 -20.57 3.93
N THR A 322 4.10 -21.21 4.09
CA THR A 322 5.15 -21.18 3.07
C THR A 322 4.69 -21.84 1.76
N GLU A 323 3.98 -22.97 1.84
CA GLU A 323 3.39 -23.64 0.68
C GLU A 323 2.32 -22.75 -0.01
N LEU A 324 1.40 -22.18 0.78
CA LEU A 324 0.39 -21.25 0.27
C LEU A 324 1.01 -20.04 -0.43
N PHE A 325 2.03 -19.43 0.17
CA PHE A 325 2.74 -18.30 -0.46
C PHE A 325 3.39 -18.72 -1.77
N GLN A 326 4.04 -19.91 -1.82
CA GLN A 326 4.62 -20.40 -3.06
C GLN A 326 3.56 -20.57 -4.15
N GLU A 327 2.40 -21.11 -3.83
CA GLU A 327 1.32 -21.31 -4.79
C GLU A 327 0.68 -19.98 -5.22
N ILE A 328 0.35 -19.07 -4.29
CA ILE A 328 -0.23 -17.74 -4.58
C ILE A 328 0.70 -16.94 -5.51
N PHE A 329 1.99 -16.91 -5.21
CA PHE A 329 2.96 -16.15 -5.99
C PHE A 329 3.39 -16.84 -7.30
N SER A 330 3.06 -18.11 -7.49
CA SER A 330 3.34 -18.86 -8.73
C SER A 330 2.11 -19.04 -9.63
N ASP A 331 0.90 -18.67 -9.17
CA ASP A 331 -0.32 -18.82 -9.95
C ASP A 331 -0.52 -17.64 -10.91
N PRO A 332 -0.32 -17.81 -12.22
CA PRO A 332 -0.38 -16.71 -13.17
C PRO A 332 -1.82 -16.17 -13.33
N GLN A 333 -2.85 -16.99 -13.08
CA GLN A 333 -4.23 -16.53 -13.20
C GLN A 333 -4.60 -15.62 -12.02
N LEU A 334 -4.27 -16.02 -10.79
CA LEU A 334 -4.49 -15.19 -9.61
C LEU A 334 -3.70 -13.88 -9.68
N GLN A 335 -2.43 -13.95 -10.14
CA GLN A 335 -1.62 -12.76 -10.37
C GLN A 335 -2.30 -11.80 -11.36
N GLU A 336 -2.75 -12.31 -12.51
CA GLU A 336 -3.41 -11.50 -13.53
C GLU A 336 -4.68 -10.84 -12.99
N GLU A 337 -5.54 -11.61 -12.29
CA GLU A 337 -6.81 -11.11 -11.75
C GLU A 337 -6.58 -9.98 -10.73
N ILE A 338 -5.66 -10.15 -9.79
CA ILE A 338 -5.38 -9.14 -8.78
C ILE A 338 -4.74 -7.90 -9.40
N LEU A 339 -3.74 -8.07 -10.27
CA LEU A 339 -3.02 -6.96 -10.87
C LEU A 339 -3.89 -6.16 -11.83
N ASP A 340 -4.76 -6.82 -12.62
CA ASP A 340 -5.71 -6.13 -13.50
C ASP A 340 -6.73 -5.33 -12.67
N TYR A 341 -7.28 -5.94 -11.62
CA TYR A 341 -8.24 -5.28 -10.75
C TYR A 341 -7.62 -4.07 -10.03
N THR A 342 -6.43 -4.23 -9.49
CA THR A 342 -5.73 -3.18 -8.76
C THR A 342 -5.00 -2.18 -9.66
N GLN A 343 -4.87 -2.45 -10.96
CA GLN A 343 -4.10 -1.65 -11.93
C GLN A 343 -2.66 -1.40 -11.49
N THR A 344 -2.06 -2.36 -10.76
CA THR A 344 -0.70 -2.29 -10.25
C THR A 344 0.30 -3.02 -11.15
N GLN A 345 1.57 -2.86 -10.87
CA GLN A 345 2.64 -3.51 -11.62
C GLN A 345 3.12 -4.79 -10.90
N PRO A 346 3.46 -5.84 -11.66
CA PRO A 346 3.98 -7.07 -11.07
C PRO A 346 5.36 -6.86 -10.45
N VAL A 347 5.64 -7.63 -9.41
CA VAL A 347 6.98 -7.81 -8.85
C VAL A 347 7.41 -9.29 -8.87
N VAL A 348 6.56 -10.16 -9.39
CA VAL A 348 6.88 -11.58 -9.61
C VAL A 348 7.79 -11.70 -10.83
N LYS A 349 8.93 -12.35 -10.63
CA LYS A 349 10.00 -12.46 -11.62
C LYS A 349 9.54 -13.17 -12.90
N GLY A 350 9.67 -12.47 -14.01
CA GLY A 350 9.34 -13.01 -15.32
C GLY A 350 7.83 -13.10 -15.62
N PHE A 351 6.98 -12.65 -14.73
CA PHE A 351 5.56 -12.52 -14.99
C PHE A 351 5.28 -11.24 -15.79
N VAL A 352 4.53 -11.38 -16.88
CA VAL A 352 4.12 -10.26 -17.73
C VAL A 352 2.61 -10.33 -17.86
N PRO A 353 1.85 -9.39 -17.25
CA PRO A 353 0.40 -9.41 -17.30
C PRO A 353 -0.10 -9.14 -18.72
N ALA A 354 -1.26 -9.70 -19.06
CA ALA A 354 -1.94 -9.44 -20.32
C ALA A 354 -2.62 -8.05 -20.33
N TYR A 355 -3.10 -7.60 -19.14
CA TYR A 355 -3.65 -6.26 -19.03
C TYR A 355 -2.55 -5.19 -19.18
N ARG A 356 -2.97 -4.01 -19.58
CA ARG A 356 -2.07 -2.84 -19.61
C ARG A 356 -2.73 -1.65 -18.92
N SER A 357 -2.13 -1.24 -17.82
CA SER A 357 -2.51 0.00 -17.15
C SER A 357 -2.44 1.19 -18.10
N CYS A 358 -3.32 2.18 -17.96
CA CYS A 358 -3.32 3.40 -18.78
C CYS A 358 -2.01 4.19 -18.71
N ILE A 359 -1.22 4.01 -17.64
CA ILE A 359 0.09 4.65 -17.44
C ILE A 359 1.28 3.76 -17.85
N GLN A 360 1.03 2.54 -18.35
CA GLN A 360 2.08 1.55 -18.62
C GLN A 360 3.17 2.07 -19.59
N ASN A 361 2.76 2.74 -20.67
CA ASN A 361 3.72 3.27 -21.64
C ASN A 361 4.63 4.36 -21.04
N ASP A 362 4.10 5.15 -20.10
CA ASP A 362 4.88 6.18 -19.43
C ASP A 362 5.87 5.54 -18.44
N ILE A 363 5.45 4.52 -17.68
CA ILE A 363 6.34 3.74 -16.80
C ILE A 363 7.50 3.16 -17.60
N GLU A 364 7.22 2.40 -18.66
CA GLU A 364 8.23 1.79 -19.53
C GLU A 364 9.21 2.82 -20.10
N PHE A 365 8.71 3.99 -20.47
CA PHE A 365 9.56 5.09 -20.97
C PHE A 365 10.56 5.57 -19.90
N TYR A 366 10.12 5.76 -18.65
CA TYR A 366 11.01 6.21 -17.57
C TYR A 366 11.95 5.10 -17.10
N GLU A 367 11.52 3.84 -17.07
CA GLU A 367 12.37 2.68 -16.78
C GLU A 367 13.51 2.53 -17.80
N GLN A 368 13.20 2.59 -19.09
CA GLN A 368 14.19 2.52 -20.17
C GLN A 368 15.25 3.63 -20.10
N LYS A 369 14.90 4.77 -19.50
CA LYS A 369 15.81 5.89 -19.27
C LYS A 369 16.57 5.83 -17.95
N GLY A 370 16.29 4.83 -17.10
CA GLY A 370 16.83 4.78 -15.74
C GLY A 370 16.32 5.93 -14.85
N LEU A 371 15.13 6.45 -15.15
CA LEU A 371 14.48 7.54 -14.41
C LEU A 371 13.34 7.00 -13.54
N VAL A 372 13.60 5.90 -12.84
CA VAL A 372 12.77 5.36 -11.76
C VAL A 372 13.62 5.22 -10.52
N LEU A 373 13.06 5.52 -9.36
CA LEU A 373 13.70 5.39 -8.06
C LEU A 373 12.75 4.63 -7.14
N ASP A 374 13.25 3.57 -6.48
CA ASP A 374 12.46 2.90 -5.46
C ASP A 374 12.41 3.75 -4.19
N VAL A 375 11.23 3.86 -3.57
CA VAL A 375 11.04 4.65 -2.33
C VAL A 375 11.87 4.13 -1.16
N THR A 376 12.30 2.85 -1.23
CA THR A 376 13.19 2.23 -0.22
C THR A 376 14.67 2.44 -0.52
N ALA A 377 15.01 3.12 -1.63
CA ALA A 377 16.39 3.33 -2.06
C ALA A 377 17.23 4.06 -0.99
N GLY A 378 18.37 3.49 -0.68
CA GLY A 378 19.22 3.98 0.39
C GLY A 378 18.61 3.76 1.79
N ASN A 379 19.09 4.50 2.77
CA ASN A 379 18.58 4.48 4.14
C ASN A 379 17.89 5.80 4.51
N ASN A 380 17.09 6.31 3.60
CA ASN A 380 16.49 7.64 3.66
C ASN A 380 15.06 7.66 4.22
N GLN A 381 14.42 6.49 4.31
CA GLN A 381 13.04 6.42 4.77
C GLN A 381 12.91 6.97 6.19
N LEU A 382 12.01 7.93 6.30
CA LEU A 382 11.48 8.39 7.58
C LEU A 382 10.26 7.54 7.89
N VAL A 383 10.10 7.11 9.14
CA VAL A 383 8.94 6.28 9.52
C VAL A 383 7.63 7.03 9.28
N TRP A 384 6.58 6.26 8.96
CA TRP A 384 5.29 6.81 8.55
C TRP A 384 4.65 7.74 9.61
N SER A 385 4.74 7.37 10.88
CA SER A 385 4.26 8.20 11.99
C SER A 385 4.93 9.57 12.04
N TYR A 386 6.25 9.62 11.81
CA TYR A 386 6.99 10.89 11.75
C TYR A 386 6.58 11.72 10.52
N GLN A 387 6.42 11.09 9.36
CA GLN A 387 5.94 11.78 8.15
C GLN A 387 4.58 12.42 8.39
N ASN A 388 3.64 11.72 9.02
CA ASN A 388 2.32 12.22 9.35
C ASN A 388 2.37 13.35 10.40
N ALA A 389 3.19 13.22 11.43
CA ALA A 389 3.38 14.27 12.44
C ALA A 389 3.95 15.55 11.82
N LEU A 390 4.92 15.42 10.92
CA LEU A 390 5.50 16.54 10.16
C LEU A 390 4.45 17.17 9.24
N ALA A 391 3.66 16.36 8.53
CA ALA A 391 2.60 16.81 7.65
C ALA A 391 1.52 17.59 8.40
N ALA A 392 1.18 17.18 9.63
CA ALA A 392 0.26 17.95 10.49
C ALA A 392 0.80 19.35 10.82
N GLN A 393 2.12 19.53 10.95
CA GLN A 393 2.71 20.85 11.13
C GLN A 393 2.73 21.65 9.81
N GLN A 394 3.02 20.99 8.68
CA GLN A 394 2.94 21.62 7.36
C GLN A 394 1.53 22.12 7.05
N LEU A 395 0.50 21.33 7.40
CA LEU A 395 -0.89 21.76 7.23
C LEU A 395 -1.21 23.03 7.98
N LYS A 396 -0.71 23.20 9.22
CA LYS A 396 -0.84 24.44 9.98
C LYS A 396 -0.15 25.62 9.30
N TRP A 397 1.03 25.39 8.71
CA TRP A 397 1.73 26.41 7.92
C TRP A 397 0.94 26.78 6.65
N LEU A 398 0.41 25.81 5.90
CA LEU A 398 -0.41 26.08 4.72
C LEU A 398 -1.68 26.87 5.06
N LYS A 399 -2.24 26.66 6.26
CA LYS A 399 -3.38 27.43 6.79
C LYS A 399 -2.98 28.80 7.35
N GLY A 400 -1.69 29.14 7.39
CA GLY A 400 -1.19 30.41 7.96
C GLY A 400 -1.16 30.47 9.49
N GLU A 401 -1.31 29.33 10.17
CA GLU A 401 -1.31 29.21 11.62
C GLU A 401 0.11 29.11 12.22
N LYS A 402 1.11 28.76 11.40
CA LYS A 402 2.52 28.63 11.75
C LYS A 402 3.41 29.21 10.65
N SER A 403 4.67 29.50 10.99
CA SER A 403 5.70 29.80 10.01
C SER A 403 6.33 28.51 9.44
N LEU A 404 6.97 28.56 8.29
CA LEU A 404 7.75 27.44 7.75
C LEU A 404 8.93 27.11 8.66
N GLU A 405 9.55 28.13 9.26
CA GLU A 405 10.63 27.98 10.24
C GLU A 405 10.20 27.10 11.43
N ASP A 406 8.96 27.29 11.95
CA ASP A 406 8.43 26.46 13.03
C ASP A 406 8.24 25.00 12.61
N VAL A 407 7.86 24.75 11.34
CA VAL A 407 7.72 23.39 10.80
C VAL A 407 9.09 22.72 10.68
N LEU A 408 10.08 23.42 10.13
CA LEU A 408 11.44 22.88 9.99
C LEU A 408 12.10 22.63 11.35
N ALA A 409 11.91 23.54 12.30
CA ALA A 409 12.39 23.37 13.68
C ALA A 409 11.70 22.18 14.37
N PHE A 410 10.41 21.97 14.14
CA PHE A 410 9.69 20.78 14.64
C PHE A 410 10.35 19.49 14.12
N ALA A 411 10.61 19.41 12.82
CA ALA A 411 11.28 18.25 12.22
C ALA A 411 12.61 17.94 12.92
N ASP A 412 13.43 18.94 13.15
CA ASP A 412 14.75 18.79 13.79
C ASP A 412 14.64 18.37 15.28
N MET A 413 13.67 18.92 16.00
CA MET A 413 13.46 18.60 17.42
C MET A 413 12.96 17.16 17.64
N HIS A 414 12.20 16.62 16.68
CA HIS A 414 11.58 15.29 16.77
C HIS A 414 12.30 14.24 15.92
N ARG A 415 13.59 14.49 15.56
CA ARG A 415 14.36 13.59 14.67
C ARG A 415 14.48 12.16 15.17
N GLU A 416 14.51 11.96 16.49
CA GLU A 416 14.60 10.61 17.08
C GLU A 416 13.34 9.78 16.75
N GLU A 417 12.20 10.43 16.60
CA GLU A 417 10.94 9.81 16.19
C GLU A 417 10.94 9.40 14.70
N SER A 418 11.90 9.89 13.91
CA SER A 418 12.06 9.54 12.50
C SER A 418 12.68 8.17 12.27
N MET A 419 13.15 7.54 13.33
CA MET A 419 13.79 6.22 13.31
C MET A 419 12.73 5.14 13.52
N SER A 420 12.90 3.99 12.88
CA SER A 420 12.20 2.78 13.32
C SER A 420 12.73 2.40 14.70
N GLU A 421 11.86 2.29 15.67
CA GLU A 421 12.19 1.71 16.98
C GLU A 421 12.65 0.26 16.86
#